data_b09ac7afc49c6059f4aa5fc6ce969dab
#
_entry.id   b09ac7afc49c6059f4aa5fc6ce969dab
#
_cell.length_a   1.000
_cell.length_b   1.000
_cell.length_c   1.000
_cell.angle_alpha   90.00
_cell.angle_beta   90.00
_cell.angle_gamma   90.00
#
_symmetry.space_group_name_H-M   'P 1'
#
loop_
_entity.id
_entity.type
_entity.pdbx_description
1 polymer ?
#
loop_
_entity_poly.entity_id
_entity_poly.type
_entity_poly.pdbx_seq_one_letter_code
_entity_poly.pdbx_strand_id
1 'polypeptide(L)'
;MQRGDVLVPFAVIRQEPVGHGGFHTGAFCFPDLHHPCLHWVYDCGSWHKARTALQKRIKGLVKRVHRTKRPLDLLFVSHFDVDHVNGLHTLLDQLPVDTVVIPYLEPADAFVVVAAAVERQNATPATDPDWRKWLLELHQIVFDPQSWFGRRGVRRVIRIRPGSAPEPGPAIGEGPLPLPELPGTGEGEAPQARSFYPVFVRPDGSL
;
A
#
# COMPACT_ATOMS: atom_id res chain seq x y z
N MET A 1 -29.81 11.25 -30.95
CA MET A 1 -28.53 11.55 -30.31
C MET A 1 -28.51 10.79 -28.99
N GLN A 2 -27.81 9.64 -28.93
CA GLN A 2 -27.57 8.95 -27.68
C GLN A 2 -26.59 9.82 -26.87
N ARG A 3 -26.98 10.20 -25.64
CA ARG A 3 -26.04 10.77 -24.67
C ARG A 3 -25.00 9.69 -24.40
N GLY A 4 -23.79 9.88 -24.90
CA GLY A 4 -22.66 9.00 -24.51
C GLY A 4 -22.47 9.12 -23.01
N ASP A 5 -22.62 8.01 -22.28
CA ASP A 5 -22.33 7.94 -20.87
C ASP A 5 -20.86 8.34 -20.65
N VAL A 6 -20.62 9.44 -19.96
CA VAL A 6 -19.27 9.87 -19.60
C VAL A 6 -18.80 8.93 -18.49
N LEU A 7 -17.90 8.02 -18.84
CA LEU A 7 -17.29 7.10 -17.89
C LEU A 7 -16.29 7.88 -17.02
N VAL A 8 -16.59 8.00 -15.73
CA VAL A 8 -15.77 8.76 -14.76
C VAL A 8 -14.79 7.82 -14.04
N PRO A 9 -13.50 8.16 -13.95
CA PRO A 9 -12.56 7.43 -13.10
C PRO A 9 -13.01 7.43 -11.64
N PHE A 10 -12.85 6.31 -10.93
CA PHE A 10 -13.20 6.19 -9.53
C PHE A 10 -12.16 5.39 -8.74
N ALA A 11 -12.13 5.60 -7.43
CA ALA A 11 -11.29 4.84 -6.51
C ALA A 11 -12.15 4.03 -5.55
N VAL A 12 -11.74 2.81 -5.30
CA VAL A 12 -12.25 1.98 -4.20
C VAL A 12 -11.16 1.88 -3.15
N ILE A 13 -11.46 2.26 -1.91
CA ILE A 13 -10.53 2.19 -0.78
C ILE A 13 -11.18 1.35 0.31
N ARG A 14 -10.46 0.41 0.86
CA ARG A 14 -10.92 -0.49 1.91
C ARG A 14 -9.91 -0.62 3.02
N GLN A 15 -10.33 -0.30 4.25
CA GLN A 15 -9.64 -0.71 5.47
C GLN A 15 -10.01 -2.16 5.76
N GLU A 16 -9.06 -3.08 5.69
CA GLU A 16 -9.32 -4.48 6.05
C GLU A 16 -9.33 -4.62 7.59
N PRO A 17 -10.38 -5.20 8.20
CA PRO A 17 -10.46 -5.33 9.65
C PRO A 17 -9.54 -6.47 10.14
N VAL A 18 -8.30 -6.10 10.45
CA VAL A 18 -7.24 -7.00 10.95
C VAL A 18 -6.94 -6.78 12.43
N GLY A 19 -7.70 -5.92 13.12
CA GLY A 19 -7.43 -5.51 14.48
C GLY A 19 -6.34 -4.44 14.54
N HIS A 20 -5.43 -4.55 15.49
CA HIS A 20 -4.28 -3.66 15.58
C HIS A 20 -3.26 -4.04 14.49
N GLY A 21 -3.01 -3.14 13.55
CA GLY A 21 -2.09 -3.33 12.43
C GLY A 21 -2.53 -2.60 11.16
N GLY A 22 -1.70 -2.71 10.11
CA GLY A 22 -1.89 -2.05 8.83
C GLY A 22 -2.29 -3.03 7.73
N PHE A 23 -3.49 -2.89 7.16
CA PHE A 23 -3.87 -3.58 5.94
C PHE A 23 -4.97 -2.81 5.21
N HIS A 24 -4.55 -2.01 4.23
CA HIS A 24 -5.46 -1.28 3.36
C HIS A 24 -5.36 -1.84 1.96
N THR A 25 -6.49 -1.93 1.28
CA THR A 25 -6.55 -2.40 -0.11
C THR A 25 -7.37 -1.44 -0.94
N GLY A 26 -7.07 -1.36 -2.23
CA GLY A 26 -7.86 -0.51 -3.09
C GLY A 26 -7.66 -0.75 -4.57
N ALA A 27 -8.41 0.00 -5.34
CA ALA A 27 -8.25 0.06 -6.78
C ALA A 27 -8.54 1.47 -7.30
N PHE A 28 -7.76 1.91 -8.28
CA PHE A 28 -8.07 3.07 -9.12
C PHE A 28 -8.58 2.54 -10.45
N CYS A 29 -9.81 2.85 -10.81
CA CYS A 29 -10.45 2.35 -12.01
C CYS A 29 -10.66 3.47 -13.03
N PHE A 30 -10.21 3.19 -14.25
CA PHE A 30 -10.27 4.09 -15.41
C PHE A 30 -11.05 3.38 -16.52
N PRO A 31 -12.39 3.55 -16.59
CA PRO A 31 -13.23 2.77 -17.49
C PRO A 31 -12.87 2.87 -18.98
N ASP A 32 -12.22 3.96 -19.39
CA ASP A 32 -11.82 4.22 -20.77
C ASP A 32 -10.51 3.51 -21.18
N LEU A 33 -9.82 2.83 -20.25
CA LEU A 33 -8.55 2.18 -20.51
C LEU A 33 -8.70 0.67 -20.73
N HIS A 34 -7.81 0.08 -21.54
CA HIS A 34 -7.75 -1.36 -21.74
C HIS A 34 -7.51 -2.15 -20.43
N HIS A 35 -6.91 -1.50 -19.43
CA HIS A 35 -6.71 -2.01 -18.08
C HIS A 35 -7.41 -1.06 -17.09
N PRO A 36 -8.72 -1.25 -16.90
CA PRO A 36 -9.54 -0.24 -16.23
C PRO A 36 -9.21 -0.02 -14.75
N CYS A 37 -8.56 -0.99 -14.08
CA CYS A 37 -8.26 -0.85 -12.66
C CYS A 37 -6.80 -1.17 -12.35
N LEU A 38 -6.19 -0.31 -11.53
CA LEU A 38 -4.91 -0.52 -10.86
C LEU A 38 -5.19 -0.92 -9.41
N HIS A 39 -4.80 -2.14 -9.03
CA HIS A 39 -5.00 -2.66 -7.67
C HIS A 39 -3.78 -2.40 -6.81
N TRP A 40 -4.01 -1.96 -5.57
CA TRP A 40 -2.95 -1.67 -4.64
C TRP A 40 -3.24 -2.21 -3.23
N VAL A 41 -2.16 -2.40 -2.48
CA VAL A 41 -2.14 -2.71 -1.06
C VAL A 41 -1.23 -1.73 -0.36
N TYR A 42 -1.61 -1.28 0.83
CA TYR A 42 -0.78 -0.47 1.71
C TYR A 42 -0.69 -1.19 3.05
N ASP A 43 0.50 -1.68 3.39
CA ASP A 43 0.83 -2.58 4.47
C ASP A 43 0.09 -3.93 4.41
N CYS A 44 0.61 -4.92 5.09
CA CYS A 44 -0.04 -6.22 5.24
C CYS A 44 0.41 -6.85 6.54
N GLY A 45 -0.20 -6.43 7.64
CA GLY A 45 0.18 -6.93 8.95
C GLY A 45 -0.92 -6.80 9.99
N SER A 46 -0.70 -7.46 11.11
CA SER A 46 -1.61 -7.47 12.25
C SER A 46 -0.87 -7.91 13.50
N TRP A 47 -1.31 -7.42 14.66
CA TRP A 47 -0.80 -7.88 15.93
C TRP A 47 -1.13 -9.35 16.18
N HIS A 48 -0.29 -10.07 16.93
CA HIS A 48 -0.33 -11.53 17.09
C HIS A 48 -1.71 -12.18 17.32
N LYS A 49 -2.58 -11.54 18.12
CA LYS A 49 -3.90 -12.08 18.45
C LYS A 49 -4.90 -12.07 17.29
N ALA A 50 -4.62 -11.30 16.23
CA ALA A 50 -5.50 -11.14 15.08
C ALA A 50 -5.00 -11.85 13.81
N ARG A 51 -4.03 -12.75 13.92
CA ARG A 51 -3.41 -13.47 12.79
C ARG A 51 -4.41 -14.20 11.89
N THR A 52 -5.42 -14.86 12.51
CA THR A 52 -6.49 -15.54 11.75
C THR A 52 -7.33 -14.54 10.95
N ALA A 53 -7.60 -13.36 11.51
CA ALA A 53 -8.31 -12.31 10.78
C ALA A 53 -7.48 -11.82 9.59
N LEU A 54 -6.20 -11.55 9.78
CA LEU A 54 -5.28 -11.16 8.70
C LEU A 54 -5.29 -12.20 7.57
N GLN A 55 -5.08 -13.49 7.88
CA GLN A 55 -5.09 -14.56 6.89
C GLN A 55 -6.42 -14.64 6.10
N LYS A 56 -7.56 -14.47 6.80
CA LYS A 56 -8.88 -14.43 6.16
C LYS A 56 -8.98 -13.26 5.17
N ARG A 57 -8.45 -12.09 5.53
CA ARG A 57 -8.47 -10.89 4.68
C ARG A 57 -7.53 -11.02 3.49
N ILE A 58 -6.33 -11.56 3.68
CA ILE A 58 -5.42 -11.89 2.57
C ILE A 58 -6.11 -12.82 1.57
N LYS A 59 -6.72 -13.93 2.03
CA LYS A 59 -7.46 -14.84 1.15
C LYS A 59 -8.60 -14.13 0.39
N GLY A 60 -9.29 -13.20 1.03
CA GLY A 60 -10.32 -12.37 0.40
C GLY A 60 -9.76 -11.47 -0.71
N LEU A 61 -8.64 -10.81 -0.45
CA LEU A 61 -7.94 -10.00 -1.44
C LEU A 61 -7.47 -10.85 -2.63
N VAL A 62 -6.79 -11.97 -2.37
CA VAL A 62 -6.32 -12.92 -3.40
C VAL A 62 -7.47 -13.32 -4.33
N LYS A 63 -8.63 -13.69 -3.79
CA LYS A 63 -9.81 -14.00 -4.61
C LYS A 63 -10.28 -12.83 -5.46
N ARG A 64 -10.22 -11.60 -4.94
CA ARG A 64 -10.61 -10.40 -5.71
C ARG A 64 -9.65 -10.14 -6.87
N VAL A 65 -8.35 -10.15 -6.61
CA VAL A 65 -7.32 -9.88 -7.61
C VAL A 65 -7.25 -10.99 -8.66
N HIS A 66 -7.35 -12.26 -8.27
CA HIS A 66 -7.36 -13.37 -9.24
C HIS A 66 -8.49 -13.29 -10.28
N ARG A 67 -9.63 -12.67 -9.93
CA ARG A 67 -10.72 -12.43 -10.90
C ARG A 67 -10.31 -11.52 -12.04
N THR A 68 -9.32 -10.69 -11.85
CA THR A 68 -8.79 -9.79 -12.89
C THR A 68 -7.82 -10.50 -13.84
N LYS A 69 -7.34 -11.70 -13.48
CA LYS A 69 -6.29 -12.45 -14.18
C LYS A 69 -4.97 -11.66 -14.32
N ARG A 70 -4.73 -10.73 -13.41
CA ARG A 70 -3.53 -9.87 -13.37
C ARG A 70 -2.86 -9.97 -12.01
N PRO A 71 -1.55 -9.65 -11.91
CA PRO A 71 -0.91 -9.47 -10.62
C PRO A 71 -1.50 -8.28 -9.86
N LEU A 72 -1.21 -8.18 -8.58
CA LEU A 72 -1.36 -6.94 -7.82
C LEU A 72 -0.37 -5.91 -8.38
N ASP A 73 -0.86 -4.73 -8.74
CA ASP A 73 -0.02 -3.74 -9.42
C ASP A 73 0.98 -3.09 -8.46
N LEU A 74 0.53 -2.75 -7.23
CA LEU A 74 1.35 -2.04 -6.24
C LEU A 74 1.15 -2.60 -4.84
N LEU A 75 2.27 -2.78 -4.13
CA LEU A 75 2.32 -3.05 -2.70
C LEU A 75 3.21 -2.01 -2.03
N PHE A 76 2.63 -1.21 -1.14
CA PHE A 76 3.35 -0.24 -0.33
C PHE A 76 3.61 -0.81 1.06
N VAL A 77 4.81 -0.60 1.57
CA VAL A 77 5.18 -0.85 2.96
C VAL A 77 5.52 0.50 3.58
N SER A 78 4.77 0.91 4.59
CA SER A 78 4.98 2.20 5.26
C SER A 78 6.22 2.21 6.13
N HIS A 79 6.40 1.15 6.90
CA HIS A 79 7.53 0.89 7.79
C HIS A 79 7.62 -0.60 8.12
N PHE A 80 8.63 -1.02 8.89
CA PHE A 80 8.91 -2.44 9.11
C PHE A 80 8.47 -2.98 10.48
N ASP A 81 7.50 -2.34 11.14
CA ASP A 81 6.92 -2.88 12.36
C ASP A 81 6.11 -4.15 12.08
N VAL A 82 6.11 -5.07 13.05
CA VAL A 82 5.54 -6.41 12.90
C VAL A 82 4.10 -6.41 12.42
N ASP A 83 3.31 -5.50 12.95
CA ASP A 83 1.89 -5.37 12.64
C ASP A 83 1.59 -4.67 11.30
N HIS A 84 2.64 -4.33 10.55
CA HIS A 84 2.56 -3.81 9.18
C HIS A 84 3.13 -4.76 8.13
N VAL A 85 4.03 -5.69 8.53
CA VAL A 85 4.77 -6.52 7.55
C VAL A 85 4.64 -8.03 7.74
N ASN A 86 4.12 -8.52 8.88
CA ASN A 86 4.10 -9.96 9.18
C ASN A 86 3.17 -10.81 8.29
N GLY A 87 2.33 -10.18 7.48
CA GLY A 87 1.50 -10.84 6.48
C GLY A 87 2.11 -10.88 5.07
N LEU A 88 3.23 -10.17 4.84
CA LEU A 88 3.82 -10.02 3.50
C LEU A 88 4.15 -11.36 2.86
N HIS A 89 4.82 -12.28 3.59
CA HIS A 89 5.14 -13.60 3.06
C HIS A 89 3.87 -14.36 2.62
N THR A 90 2.83 -14.35 3.45
CA THR A 90 1.57 -15.03 3.15
C THR A 90 0.87 -14.42 1.93
N LEU A 91 0.95 -13.11 1.77
CA LEU A 91 0.38 -12.41 0.63
C LEU A 91 1.14 -12.75 -0.65
N LEU A 92 2.47 -12.63 -0.63
CA LEU A 92 3.34 -12.83 -1.79
C LEU A 92 3.39 -14.30 -2.24
N ASP A 93 3.24 -15.25 -1.32
CA ASP A 93 3.14 -16.68 -1.66
C ASP A 93 1.83 -17.02 -2.40
N GLN A 94 0.79 -16.19 -2.29
CA GLN A 94 -0.52 -16.44 -2.89
C GLN A 94 -0.87 -15.50 -4.04
N LEU A 95 -0.16 -14.38 -4.18
CA LEU A 95 -0.50 -13.35 -5.16
C LEU A 95 0.76 -12.75 -5.77
N PRO A 96 0.96 -12.89 -7.10
CA PRO A 96 2.01 -12.19 -7.80
C PRO A 96 1.85 -10.67 -7.65
N VAL A 97 2.94 -9.97 -7.39
CA VAL A 97 2.98 -8.52 -7.23
C VAL A 97 3.94 -7.93 -8.26
N ASP A 98 3.50 -6.90 -8.99
CA ASP A 98 4.33 -6.24 -9.98
C ASP A 98 5.39 -5.35 -9.32
N THR A 99 4.97 -4.43 -8.50
CA THR A 99 5.85 -3.42 -7.91
C THR A 99 5.64 -3.34 -6.41
N VAL A 100 6.73 -3.39 -5.66
CA VAL A 100 6.75 -3.12 -4.22
C VAL A 100 7.46 -1.80 -3.96
N VAL A 101 6.87 -0.97 -3.12
CA VAL A 101 7.41 0.32 -2.69
C VAL A 101 7.67 0.24 -1.19
N ILE A 102 8.91 0.46 -0.78
CA ILE A 102 9.36 0.39 0.61
C ILE A 102 10.14 1.65 1.01
N PRO A 103 10.19 1.98 2.31
CA PRO A 103 11.09 3.04 2.76
C PRO A 103 12.56 2.63 2.54
N TYR A 104 13.37 3.59 2.15
CA TYR A 104 14.82 3.44 2.18
C TYR A 104 15.28 3.62 3.64
N LEU A 105 16.08 2.69 4.11
CA LEU A 105 16.76 2.80 5.40
C LEU A 105 18.25 2.94 5.16
N GLU A 106 18.88 3.87 5.86
CA GLU A 106 20.33 3.87 6.01
C GLU A 106 20.77 2.64 6.81
N PRO A 107 22.00 2.13 6.64
CA PRO A 107 22.44 0.93 7.36
C PRO A 107 22.26 1.00 8.88
N ALA A 108 22.48 2.18 9.49
CA ALA A 108 22.27 2.38 10.92
C ALA A 108 20.81 2.21 11.32
N ASP A 109 19.87 2.80 10.54
CA ASP A 109 18.43 2.68 10.79
C ASP A 109 17.95 1.25 10.61
N ALA A 110 18.50 0.54 9.63
CA ALA A 110 18.23 -0.87 9.39
C ALA A 110 18.58 -1.73 10.62
N PHE A 111 19.74 -1.48 11.25
CA PHE A 111 20.11 -2.13 12.49
C PHE A 111 19.15 -1.79 13.64
N VAL A 112 18.74 -0.53 13.76
CA VAL A 112 17.79 -0.10 14.80
C VAL A 112 16.45 -0.83 14.66
N VAL A 113 15.93 -0.94 13.45
CA VAL A 113 14.67 -1.67 13.16
C VAL A 113 14.75 -3.14 13.62
N VAL A 114 15.82 -3.83 13.26
CA VAL A 114 16.00 -5.25 13.64
C VAL A 114 16.25 -5.39 15.14
N ALA A 115 17.06 -4.52 15.75
CA ALA A 115 17.29 -4.53 17.19
C ALA A 115 16.02 -4.30 18.01
N ALA A 116 15.19 -3.34 17.60
CA ALA A 116 13.90 -3.07 18.23
C ALA A 116 12.95 -4.27 18.12
N ALA A 117 12.97 -4.99 17.01
CA ALA A 117 12.19 -6.21 16.84
C ALA A 117 12.66 -7.33 17.78
N VAL A 118 13.97 -7.50 17.95
CA VAL A 118 14.57 -8.46 18.92
C VAL A 118 14.19 -8.09 20.34
N GLU A 119 14.31 -6.82 20.71
CA GLU A 119 13.99 -6.33 22.05
C GLU A 119 12.50 -6.57 22.40
N ARG A 120 11.59 -6.26 21.50
CA ARG A 120 10.16 -6.54 21.66
C ARG A 120 9.89 -8.04 21.89
N GLN A 121 10.65 -8.91 21.24
CA GLN A 121 10.54 -10.35 21.47
C GLN A 121 10.94 -10.73 22.89
N ASN A 122 12.06 -10.21 23.37
CA ASN A 122 12.57 -10.53 24.70
C ASN A 122 11.62 -10.04 25.82
N ALA A 123 10.86 -8.99 25.55
CA ALA A 123 9.84 -8.48 26.45
C ALA A 123 8.52 -9.28 26.42
N THR A 124 8.33 -10.16 25.42
CA THR A 124 7.11 -10.97 25.26
C THR A 124 7.47 -12.43 25.56
N PRO A 125 6.69 -13.18 26.37
CA PRO A 125 6.96 -14.60 26.60
C PRO A 125 7.11 -15.34 25.27
N ALA A 126 8.20 -16.10 25.14
CA ALA A 126 8.65 -16.78 23.91
C ALA A 126 7.73 -17.96 23.52
N THR A 127 6.45 -17.73 23.34
CA THR A 127 5.45 -18.78 23.03
C THR A 127 5.10 -18.90 21.56
N ASP A 128 5.60 -17.98 20.69
CA ASP A 128 5.32 -18.04 19.25
C ASP A 128 6.51 -18.65 18.49
N PRO A 129 6.42 -19.92 18.05
CA PRO A 129 7.51 -20.58 17.31
C PRO A 129 7.78 -19.91 15.96
N ASP A 130 6.81 -19.19 15.40
CA ASP A 130 6.94 -18.50 14.12
C ASP A 130 7.70 -17.18 14.25
N TRP A 131 7.92 -16.66 15.47
CA TRP A 131 8.61 -15.40 15.67
C TRP A 131 10.04 -15.39 15.15
N ARG A 132 10.80 -16.48 15.40
CA ARG A 132 12.18 -16.60 14.90
C ARG A 132 12.24 -16.56 13.37
N LYS A 133 11.30 -17.27 12.74
CA LYS A 133 11.19 -17.26 11.28
C LYS A 133 10.89 -15.86 10.78
N TRP A 134 9.91 -15.19 11.40
CA TRP A 134 9.56 -13.81 11.05
C TRP A 134 10.75 -12.84 11.22
N LEU A 135 11.52 -12.96 12.31
CA LEU A 135 12.69 -12.10 12.54
C LEU A 135 13.77 -12.29 11.46
N LEU A 136 14.01 -13.53 11.02
CA LEU A 136 14.92 -13.82 9.91
C LEU A 136 14.40 -13.21 8.60
N GLU A 137 13.11 -13.29 8.35
CA GLU A 137 12.50 -12.65 7.18
C GLU A 137 12.59 -11.12 7.26
N LEU A 138 12.31 -10.52 8.41
CA LEU A 138 12.48 -9.08 8.62
C LEU A 138 13.91 -8.64 8.33
N HIS A 139 14.91 -9.35 8.85
CA HIS A 139 16.32 -9.09 8.56
C HIS A 139 16.56 -9.09 7.04
N GLN A 140 16.05 -10.08 6.31
CA GLN A 140 16.22 -10.15 4.85
C GLN A 140 15.48 -9.02 4.13
N ILE A 141 14.25 -8.69 4.54
CA ILE A 141 13.48 -7.58 3.94
C ILE A 141 14.23 -6.25 4.11
N VAL A 142 14.83 -6.03 5.27
CA VAL A 142 15.48 -4.76 5.61
C VAL A 142 16.85 -4.63 4.95
N PHE A 143 17.70 -5.66 4.99
CA PHE A 143 19.07 -5.60 4.49
C PHE A 143 19.22 -6.00 3.03
N ASP A 144 18.39 -6.92 2.52
CA ASP A 144 18.42 -7.38 1.12
C ASP A 144 17.01 -7.52 0.53
N PRO A 145 16.25 -6.40 0.45
CA PRO A 145 14.90 -6.43 -0.09
C PRO A 145 14.82 -6.91 -1.53
N GLN A 146 15.81 -6.58 -2.37
CA GLN A 146 15.81 -7.00 -3.76
C GLN A 146 15.76 -8.53 -3.89
N SER A 147 16.63 -9.24 -3.17
CA SER A 147 16.64 -10.70 -3.19
C SER A 147 15.40 -11.29 -2.50
N TRP A 148 14.95 -10.72 -1.38
CA TRP A 148 13.80 -11.25 -0.66
C TRP A 148 12.50 -11.16 -1.47
N PHE A 149 12.21 -10.00 -2.04
CA PHE A 149 11.04 -9.79 -2.90
C PHE A 149 11.19 -10.49 -4.26
N GLY A 150 12.38 -10.47 -4.85
CA GLY A 150 12.66 -11.13 -6.14
C GLY A 150 12.41 -12.63 -6.11
N ARG A 151 12.83 -13.33 -5.04
CA ARG A 151 12.53 -14.77 -4.86
C ARG A 151 11.03 -15.08 -4.78
N ARG A 152 10.19 -14.08 -4.47
CA ARG A 152 8.72 -14.18 -4.42
C ARG A 152 8.03 -13.65 -5.67
N GLY A 153 8.80 -13.46 -6.76
CA GLY A 153 8.25 -13.09 -8.05
C GLY A 153 7.87 -11.62 -8.19
N VAL A 154 8.29 -10.76 -7.26
CA VAL A 154 8.11 -9.31 -7.41
C VAL A 154 9.02 -8.80 -8.53
N ARG A 155 8.46 -8.06 -9.49
CA ARG A 155 9.19 -7.60 -10.65
C ARG A 155 10.04 -6.36 -10.38
N ARG A 156 9.56 -5.46 -9.52
CA ARG A 156 10.25 -4.21 -9.18
C ARG A 156 10.17 -3.90 -7.70
N VAL A 157 11.28 -3.47 -7.12
CA VAL A 157 11.36 -2.94 -5.76
C VAL A 157 11.85 -1.50 -5.83
N ILE A 158 11.02 -0.57 -5.38
CA ILE A 158 11.31 0.86 -5.32
C ILE A 158 11.57 1.23 -3.86
N ARG A 159 12.69 1.89 -3.60
CA ARG A 159 13.02 2.44 -2.27
C ARG A 159 12.82 3.94 -2.28
N ILE A 160 11.97 4.43 -1.38
CA ILE A 160 11.72 5.86 -1.25
C ILE A 160 12.61 6.41 -0.14
N ARG A 161 13.49 7.35 -0.49
CA ARG A 161 14.24 8.12 0.51
C ARG A 161 13.36 9.25 1.04
N PRO A 162 13.49 9.60 2.34
CA PRO A 162 12.93 10.85 2.81
C PRO A 162 13.55 11.97 1.98
N GLY A 163 12.73 12.84 1.41
CA GLY A 163 13.21 14.05 0.79
C GLY A 163 13.92 14.90 1.87
N SER A 164 14.99 15.63 1.51
CA SER A 164 15.38 16.77 2.32
C SER A 164 14.12 17.62 2.50
N ALA A 165 13.83 18.01 3.76
CA ALA A 165 12.74 18.93 4.01
C ALA A 165 12.89 20.09 3.03
N PRO A 166 11.84 20.46 2.27
CA PRO A 166 11.91 21.66 1.46
C PRO A 166 12.35 22.77 2.40
N GLU A 167 13.33 23.58 1.98
CA GLU A 167 13.65 24.79 2.71
C GLU A 167 12.33 25.49 3.03
N PRO A 168 12.12 26.00 4.26
CA PRO A 168 10.89 26.66 4.59
C PRO A 168 10.69 27.77 3.56
N GLY A 169 9.82 27.49 2.59
CA GLY A 169 9.42 28.47 1.60
C GLY A 169 8.90 29.71 2.34
N PRO A 170 8.88 30.89 1.72
CA PRO A 170 8.32 32.06 2.32
C PRO A 170 6.98 31.72 2.93
N ALA A 171 6.75 32.09 4.18
CA ALA A 171 5.55 31.76 4.94
C ALA A 171 4.32 31.96 4.02
N ILE A 172 3.61 30.86 3.74
CA ILE A 172 2.39 30.92 2.94
C ILE A 172 1.44 31.78 3.78
N GLY A 173 1.16 32.99 3.30
CA GLY A 173 0.17 33.85 3.94
C GLY A 173 -1.14 33.08 4.09
N GLU A 174 -1.91 33.36 5.14
CA GLU A 174 -3.17 32.70 5.49
C GLU A 174 -4.31 32.90 4.46
N GLY A 175 -3.99 33.04 3.18
CA GLY A 175 -4.92 33.11 2.07
C GLY A 175 -5.18 31.74 1.45
N PRO A 176 -6.36 31.51 0.85
CA PRO A 176 -6.60 30.29 0.08
C PRO A 176 -5.52 30.16 -1.00
N LEU A 177 -4.92 28.98 -1.12
CA LEU A 177 -3.91 28.70 -2.15
C LEU A 177 -4.50 29.05 -3.52
N PRO A 178 -3.84 29.89 -4.33
CA PRO A 178 -4.29 30.13 -5.69
C PRO A 178 -4.27 28.78 -6.42
N LEU A 179 -5.39 28.41 -7.01
CA LEU A 179 -5.44 27.27 -7.91
C LEU A 179 -4.44 27.50 -9.05
N PRO A 180 -3.64 26.48 -9.43
CA PRO A 180 -2.72 26.64 -10.56
C PRO A 180 -3.53 27.06 -11.78
N GLU A 181 -3.16 28.20 -12.39
CA GLU A 181 -3.73 28.61 -13.67
C GLU A 181 -3.37 27.54 -14.70
N LEU A 182 -4.39 26.90 -15.25
CA LEU A 182 -4.21 25.99 -16.36
C LEU A 182 -3.75 26.79 -17.58
N PRO A 183 -2.65 26.43 -18.25
CA PRO A 183 -2.18 27.15 -19.42
C PRO A 183 -3.25 27.10 -20.53
N GLY A 184 -3.75 28.28 -20.95
CA GLY A 184 -4.43 28.49 -22.21
C GLY A 184 -5.91 28.10 -22.22
N THR A 185 -6.76 28.87 -21.54
CA THR A 185 -8.17 28.97 -21.93
C THR A 185 -8.34 30.14 -22.86
N GLY A 186 -8.11 29.90 -24.16
CA GLY A 186 -8.84 30.68 -25.17
C GLY A 186 -10.34 30.42 -24.97
N GLU A 187 -11.18 31.40 -25.30
CA GLU A 187 -12.64 31.40 -25.17
C GLU A 187 -13.28 30.18 -25.85
N GLY A 188 -13.31 29.04 -25.18
CA GLY A 188 -14.00 27.83 -25.50
C GLY A 188 -14.44 27.24 -24.16
N GLU A 189 -15.67 26.74 -24.12
CA GLU A 189 -16.32 26.18 -22.92
C GLU A 189 -15.31 25.45 -22.01
N ALA A 190 -15.21 25.91 -20.76
CA ALA A 190 -14.32 25.32 -19.75
C ALA A 190 -14.59 23.81 -19.68
N PRO A 191 -13.57 22.95 -19.85
CA PRO A 191 -13.75 21.53 -19.66
C PRO A 191 -14.22 21.31 -18.21
N GLN A 192 -15.42 20.72 -18.08
CA GLN A 192 -15.96 20.39 -16.77
C GLN A 192 -14.89 19.61 -15.99
N ALA A 193 -14.46 20.14 -14.85
CA ALA A 193 -13.49 19.50 -13.99
C ALA A 193 -14.00 18.07 -13.68
N ARG A 194 -13.26 17.07 -14.14
CA ARG A 194 -13.57 15.67 -13.84
C ARG A 194 -13.40 15.48 -12.34
N SER A 195 -14.50 15.49 -11.60
CA SER A 195 -14.47 15.29 -10.16
C SER A 195 -14.11 13.83 -9.85
N PHE A 196 -13.14 13.66 -8.97
CA PHE A 196 -12.75 12.36 -8.46
C PHE A 196 -13.59 12.07 -7.22
N TYR A 197 -14.46 11.06 -7.27
CA TYR A 197 -15.28 10.66 -6.13
C TYR A 197 -14.71 9.39 -5.52
N PRO A 198 -14.11 9.45 -4.31
CA PRO A 198 -13.72 8.23 -3.60
C PRO A 198 -14.98 7.49 -3.15
N VAL A 199 -15.04 6.18 -3.46
CA VAL A 199 -16.09 5.30 -2.97
C VAL A 199 -15.55 4.52 -1.79
N PHE A 200 -16.11 4.77 -0.61
CA PHE A 200 -15.77 4.04 0.61
C PHE A 200 -16.67 2.82 0.74
N VAL A 201 -16.08 1.63 0.71
CA VAL A 201 -16.79 0.37 0.94
C VAL A 201 -16.73 0.05 2.44
N ARG A 202 -17.88 -0.09 3.07
CA ARG A 202 -17.98 -0.46 4.48
C ARG A 202 -17.46 -1.90 4.72
N PRO A 203 -17.11 -2.26 5.96
CA PRO A 203 -16.60 -3.61 6.28
C PRO A 203 -17.54 -4.75 5.89
N ASP A 204 -18.85 -4.49 5.84
CA ASP A 204 -19.88 -5.44 5.41
C ASP A 204 -20.04 -5.57 3.89
N GLY A 205 -19.32 -4.77 3.11
CA GLY A 205 -19.35 -4.78 1.66
C GLY A 205 -20.41 -3.86 1.03
N SER A 206 -21.16 -3.08 1.81
CA SER A 206 -22.09 -2.04 1.31
C SER A 206 -21.34 -0.79 0.86
N LEU A 207 -21.90 -0.04 -0.11
CA LEU A 207 -21.43 1.26 -0.58
C LEU A 207 -21.86 2.38 0.34
#